data_cfd93be2e962d9ccafe5719d61965195
#
_entry.id   cfd93be2e962d9ccafe5719d61965195
#
_cell.length_a   1.000
_cell.length_b   1.000
_cell.length_c   1.000
_cell.angle_alpha   90.00
_cell.angle_beta   90.00
_cell.angle_gamma   90.00
#
_symmetry.space_group_name_H-M   'P 1'
#
loop_
_entity.id
_entity.type
_entity.pdbx_description
1 polymer ?
#
loop_
_entity_poly.entity_id
_entity_poly.type
_entity_poly.pdbx_seq_one_letter_code
_entity_poly.pdbx_strand_id
1 'polypeptide(L)'
;MEFNLPRKRELLTVENVFSLVTELEIFRHFIGHEFVVGKVFLSPLRPEKRPSFGIYPTQDSKYKYHCKDFKGFNGNVMSFVCEMHKRPFDLLFALYTINKEMNLNLDDITVSKSLKMKGVSKSGTIIKYQNYQKEITKSEVEFRIVKRDFQKYDKDFWSKGCIQKSTLDFFHVYATEEVWMNKGEGWNKVWINSRLNPIYSYYFEHTNHFKHYRPYEVANSKGDIWKWLSNCNIDDIQGYHQLPLKGNTLILTKSLKDVMTLYELGFNAISFHAEGVNVPKERMEELLSRFTNVICYYDNDEAGKLNSHKITKGYNIRHFNNPDGLKEKDAFDYVSSFGQRAMLDLFKSKNIYPKPNTGVN
;
A
#
# COMPACT_ATOMS: atom_id res chain seq x y z
N MET A 1 34.52 3.92 -32.61
CA MET A 1 34.12 4.29 -31.23
C MET A 1 32.66 3.90 -31.07
N GLU A 2 32.40 2.76 -30.43
CA GLU A 2 31.04 2.35 -30.09
C GLU A 2 30.61 3.16 -28.89
N PHE A 3 29.58 3.96 -29.07
CA PHE A 3 28.91 4.65 -27.95
C PHE A 3 28.10 3.62 -27.16
N ASN A 4 28.62 3.20 -26.01
CA ASN A 4 27.86 2.46 -25.03
C ASN A 4 26.70 3.36 -24.49
N LEU A 5 25.52 3.20 -25.05
CA LEU A 5 24.31 3.77 -24.48
C LEU A 5 24.10 3.17 -23.07
N PRO A 6 23.84 3.99 -22.06
CA PRO A 6 23.58 3.47 -20.71
C PRO A 6 22.40 2.50 -20.77
N ARG A 7 22.60 1.24 -20.36
CA ARG A 7 21.51 0.26 -20.24
C ARG A 7 20.42 0.85 -19.35
N LYS A 8 19.21 0.88 -19.86
CA LYS A 8 18.02 1.25 -19.08
C LYS A 8 17.93 0.26 -17.92
N ARG A 9 18.16 0.71 -16.70
CA ARG A 9 18.08 -0.15 -15.52
C ARG A 9 16.61 -0.47 -15.27
N GLU A 10 16.33 -1.70 -14.88
CA GLU A 10 14.99 -2.15 -14.57
C GLU A 10 14.57 -1.67 -13.18
N LEU A 11 13.27 -1.38 -12.99
CA LEU A 11 12.75 -0.90 -11.73
C LEU A 11 12.77 -1.99 -10.65
N LEU A 12 12.89 -1.60 -9.40
CA LEU A 12 12.84 -2.50 -8.24
C LEU A 12 11.40 -2.99 -8.00
N THR A 13 11.03 -4.09 -8.62
CA THR A 13 9.76 -4.79 -8.45
C THR A 13 9.98 -6.25 -8.07
N VAL A 14 8.96 -6.94 -7.57
CA VAL A 14 9.04 -8.38 -7.25
C VAL A 14 9.41 -9.18 -8.49
N GLU A 15 8.79 -8.87 -9.62
CA GLU A 15 9.00 -9.54 -10.91
C GLU A 15 10.45 -9.37 -11.38
N ASN A 16 10.98 -8.15 -11.30
CA ASN A 16 12.34 -7.86 -11.73
C ASN A 16 13.39 -8.47 -10.78
N VAL A 17 13.11 -8.51 -9.48
CA VAL A 17 13.95 -9.26 -8.52
C VAL A 17 13.95 -10.74 -8.90
N PHE A 18 12.79 -11.36 -9.11
CA PHE A 18 12.70 -12.79 -9.44
C PHE A 18 13.16 -13.15 -10.86
N SER A 19 13.30 -12.17 -11.75
CA SER A 19 13.97 -12.37 -13.04
C SER A 19 15.49 -12.50 -12.92
N LEU A 20 16.09 -11.93 -11.87
CA LEU A 20 17.52 -11.91 -11.61
C LEU A 20 17.98 -12.98 -10.62
N VAL A 21 17.14 -13.30 -9.61
CA VAL A 21 17.44 -14.25 -8.56
C VAL A 21 16.20 -15.08 -8.20
N THR A 22 16.41 -16.35 -7.89
CA THR A 22 15.33 -17.23 -7.44
C THR A 22 15.02 -17.04 -5.96
N GLU A 23 13.82 -17.38 -5.53
CA GLU A 23 13.45 -17.37 -4.10
C GLU A 23 14.41 -18.23 -3.24
N LEU A 24 14.88 -19.37 -3.76
CA LEU A 24 15.82 -20.23 -3.03
C LEU A 24 17.19 -19.60 -2.87
N GLU A 25 17.67 -18.83 -3.86
CA GLU A 25 18.91 -18.06 -3.74
C GLU A 25 18.78 -16.96 -2.69
N ILE A 26 17.62 -16.26 -2.66
CA ILE A 26 17.36 -15.28 -1.61
C ILE A 26 17.34 -15.95 -0.24
N PHE A 27 16.64 -17.07 -0.07
CA PHE A 27 16.65 -17.82 1.17
C PHE A 27 18.07 -18.24 1.59
N ARG A 28 18.90 -18.79 0.67
CA ARG A 28 20.27 -19.17 0.96
C ARG A 28 21.14 -18.00 1.39
N HIS A 29 20.99 -16.87 0.72
CA HIS A 29 21.74 -15.64 1.03
C HIS A 29 21.48 -15.20 2.48
N PHE A 30 20.22 -15.07 2.88
CA PHE A 30 19.86 -14.57 4.22
C PHE A 30 20.02 -15.63 5.33
N ILE A 31 19.89 -16.92 5.01
CA ILE A 31 20.13 -18.00 5.96
C ILE A 31 21.64 -18.20 6.21
N GLY A 32 22.46 -17.98 5.20
CA GLY A 32 23.92 -18.05 5.27
C GLY A 32 24.50 -19.47 5.22
N HIS A 33 23.69 -20.50 4.92
CA HIS A 33 24.15 -21.88 4.72
C HIS A 33 23.23 -22.67 3.79
N GLU A 34 23.70 -23.80 3.26
CA GLU A 34 22.91 -24.69 2.43
C GLU A 34 21.82 -25.42 3.21
N PHE A 35 20.68 -25.63 2.59
CA PHE A 35 19.55 -26.38 3.13
C PHE A 35 18.89 -27.25 2.06
N VAL A 36 18.10 -28.22 2.50
CA VAL A 36 17.31 -29.08 1.60
C VAL A 36 15.84 -28.72 1.76
N VAL A 37 15.17 -28.37 0.65
CA VAL A 37 13.74 -28.10 0.63
C VAL A 37 12.95 -29.30 1.17
N GLY A 38 11.99 -29.04 2.04
CA GLY A 38 11.18 -30.07 2.71
C GLY A 38 11.83 -30.69 3.94
N LYS A 39 13.07 -30.34 4.28
CA LYS A 39 13.73 -30.78 5.51
C LYS A 39 13.89 -29.63 6.50
N VAL A 40 13.79 -29.95 7.79
CA VAL A 40 14.00 -28.98 8.86
C VAL A 40 15.48 -28.82 9.19
N PHE A 41 15.87 -27.59 9.53
CA PHE A 41 17.21 -27.21 9.99
C PHE A 41 17.10 -26.22 11.15
N LEU A 42 18.23 -25.78 11.72
CA LEU A 42 18.22 -24.79 12.80
C LEU A 42 17.68 -23.46 12.34
N SER A 43 16.82 -22.83 13.13
CA SER A 43 16.20 -21.57 12.75
C SER A 43 17.22 -20.45 12.59
N PRO A 44 17.24 -19.74 11.47
CA PRO A 44 18.07 -18.56 11.30
C PRO A 44 17.55 -17.35 12.08
N LEU A 45 16.31 -17.43 12.56
CA LEU A 45 15.62 -16.32 13.24
C LEU A 45 16.01 -16.21 14.73
N ARG A 46 16.59 -17.28 15.31
CA ARG A 46 17.00 -17.34 16.71
C ARG A 46 17.98 -18.46 17.00
N PRO A 47 18.76 -18.37 18.08
CA PRO A 47 19.58 -19.48 18.57
C PRO A 47 18.71 -20.66 19.05
N GLU A 48 18.99 -21.88 18.59
CA GLU A 48 18.33 -23.09 19.05
C GLU A 48 19.25 -24.32 18.93
N LYS A 49 18.88 -25.38 19.66
CA LYS A 49 19.66 -26.66 19.68
C LYS A 49 19.01 -27.75 18.84
N ARG A 50 17.74 -27.61 18.47
CA ARG A 50 16.98 -28.62 17.71
C ARG A 50 16.39 -27.97 16.47
N PRO A 51 16.51 -28.59 15.28
CA PRO A 51 15.93 -28.09 14.06
C PRO A 51 14.43 -27.80 14.19
N SER A 52 14.01 -26.60 13.80
CA SER A 52 12.61 -26.18 13.83
C SER A 52 12.22 -25.22 12.70
N PHE A 53 13.07 -25.02 11.72
CA PHE A 53 12.80 -24.17 10.57
C PHE A 53 12.91 -24.99 9.28
N GLY A 54 12.04 -24.73 8.31
CA GLY A 54 12.09 -25.40 7.01
C GLY A 54 11.50 -24.55 5.89
N ILE A 55 11.90 -24.87 4.66
CA ILE A 55 11.40 -24.26 3.44
C ILE A 55 10.66 -25.32 2.63
N TYR A 56 9.45 -25.03 2.19
CA TYR A 56 8.54 -25.95 1.54
C TYR A 56 7.99 -25.36 0.26
N PRO A 57 7.72 -26.16 -0.78
CA PRO A 57 6.99 -25.72 -1.94
C PRO A 57 5.59 -25.24 -1.55
N THR A 58 5.06 -24.26 -2.25
CA THR A 58 3.68 -23.81 -2.09
C THR A 58 2.95 -23.80 -3.43
N GLN A 59 1.62 -23.90 -3.39
CA GLN A 59 0.76 -23.73 -4.56
C GLN A 59 0.30 -22.27 -4.75
N ASP A 60 0.94 -21.34 -4.05
CA ASP A 60 0.69 -19.90 -4.24
C ASP A 60 1.02 -19.49 -5.68
N SER A 61 0.19 -18.62 -6.26
CA SER A 61 0.39 -18.17 -7.64
C SER A 61 1.57 -17.20 -7.79
N LYS A 62 2.01 -16.57 -6.70
CA LYS A 62 3.04 -15.52 -6.69
C LYS A 62 4.39 -16.03 -6.20
N TYR A 63 4.38 -16.92 -5.22
CA TYR A 63 5.59 -17.47 -4.60
C TYR A 63 5.64 -18.98 -4.76
N LYS A 64 6.81 -19.50 -5.09
CA LYS A 64 7.03 -20.96 -5.25
C LYS A 64 7.32 -21.66 -3.93
N TYR A 65 7.77 -20.90 -2.94
CA TYR A 65 8.19 -21.44 -1.64
C TYR A 65 7.65 -20.60 -0.49
N HIS A 66 7.35 -21.29 0.61
CA HIS A 66 7.12 -20.69 1.91
C HIS A 66 8.08 -21.25 2.93
N CYS A 67 8.42 -20.49 3.95
CA CYS A 67 9.20 -20.94 5.08
C CYS A 67 8.31 -21.05 6.31
N LYS A 68 8.61 -22.03 7.14
CA LYS A 68 7.89 -22.29 8.39
C LYS A 68 8.88 -22.51 9.52
N ASP A 69 8.80 -21.65 10.53
CA ASP A 69 9.37 -21.89 11.83
C ASP A 69 8.31 -22.51 12.74
N PHE A 70 8.52 -23.73 13.18
CA PHE A 70 7.55 -24.44 14.02
C PHE A 70 7.37 -23.81 15.41
N LYS A 71 8.11 -22.74 15.71
CA LYS A 71 7.97 -21.95 16.95
C LYS A 71 7.34 -20.57 16.74
N GLY A 72 6.73 -20.31 15.60
CA GLY A 72 5.85 -19.14 15.50
C GLY A 72 5.86 -18.34 14.20
N PHE A 73 6.87 -18.49 13.32
CA PHE A 73 6.91 -17.75 12.05
C PHE A 73 6.48 -18.62 10.87
N ASN A 74 5.68 -18.06 9.98
CA ASN A 74 5.30 -18.67 8.70
C ASN A 74 5.11 -17.56 7.65
N GLY A 75 5.77 -17.70 6.49
CA GLY A 75 5.69 -16.65 5.48
C GLY A 75 6.39 -16.99 4.17
N ASN A 76 6.27 -16.10 3.20
CA ASN A 76 7.02 -16.14 1.93
C ASN A 76 8.42 -15.54 2.10
N VAL A 77 9.22 -15.55 1.02
CA VAL A 77 10.59 -15.06 1.04
C VAL A 77 10.69 -13.57 1.43
N MET A 78 9.73 -12.72 1.05
CA MET A 78 9.75 -11.30 1.40
C MET A 78 9.48 -11.07 2.88
N SER A 79 8.49 -11.77 3.45
CA SER A 79 8.23 -11.72 4.88
C SER A 79 9.37 -12.31 5.70
N PHE A 80 10.06 -13.34 5.19
CA PHE A 80 11.25 -13.89 5.81
C PHE A 80 12.40 -12.88 5.89
N VAL A 81 12.67 -12.12 4.83
CA VAL A 81 13.68 -11.06 4.85
C VAL A 81 13.36 -10.00 5.89
N CYS A 82 12.10 -9.59 6.01
CA CYS A 82 11.68 -8.67 7.07
C CYS A 82 11.92 -9.26 8.46
N GLU A 83 11.55 -10.53 8.69
CA GLU A 83 11.71 -11.21 9.98
C GLU A 83 13.19 -11.38 10.37
N MET A 84 14.08 -11.68 9.41
CA MET A 84 15.53 -11.70 9.63
C MET A 84 16.05 -10.37 10.18
N HIS A 85 15.45 -9.27 9.78
CA HIS A 85 15.76 -7.92 10.26
C HIS A 85 14.90 -7.48 11.47
N LYS A 86 14.12 -8.41 12.05
CA LYS A 86 13.22 -8.14 13.20
C LYS A 86 12.27 -6.98 12.94
N ARG A 87 11.71 -6.93 11.74
CA ARG A 87 10.77 -5.89 11.29
C ARG A 87 9.43 -6.50 10.92
N PRO A 88 8.32 -5.78 11.15
CA PRO A 88 7.04 -6.11 10.55
C PRO A 88 7.16 -6.24 9.04
N PHE A 89 6.29 -7.01 8.42
CA PHE A 89 6.30 -7.19 6.97
C PHE A 89 6.18 -5.83 6.25
N ASP A 90 7.17 -5.57 5.39
CA ASP A 90 7.26 -4.40 4.53
C ASP A 90 7.90 -4.85 3.21
N LEU A 91 7.07 -4.94 2.16
CA LEU A 91 7.51 -5.42 0.85
C LEU A 91 8.62 -4.55 0.24
N LEU A 92 8.52 -3.23 0.39
CA LEU A 92 9.54 -2.31 -0.14
C LEU A 92 10.85 -2.45 0.61
N PHE A 93 10.80 -2.61 1.92
CA PHE A 93 11.99 -2.91 2.71
C PHE A 93 12.64 -4.23 2.28
N ALA A 94 11.84 -5.29 2.10
CA ALA A 94 12.35 -6.58 1.64
C ALA A 94 13.01 -6.46 0.26
N LEU A 95 12.35 -5.82 -0.71
CA LEU A 95 12.89 -5.60 -2.05
C LEU A 95 14.18 -4.78 -2.02
N TYR A 96 14.19 -3.68 -1.28
CA TYR A 96 15.39 -2.83 -1.16
C TYR A 96 16.55 -3.61 -0.51
N THR A 97 16.27 -4.37 0.54
CA THR A 97 17.27 -5.17 1.24
C THR A 97 17.86 -6.24 0.30
N ILE A 98 17.01 -6.97 -0.42
CA ILE A 98 17.43 -7.98 -1.40
C ILE A 98 18.26 -7.33 -2.51
N ASN A 99 17.76 -6.24 -3.11
CA ASN A 99 18.47 -5.51 -4.16
C ASN A 99 19.87 -5.07 -3.73
N LYS A 100 19.96 -4.53 -2.51
CA LYS A 100 21.20 -4.02 -1.93
C LYS A 100 22.18 -5.14 -1.56
N GLU A 101 21.71 -6.14 -0.82
CA GLU A 101 22.60 -7.18 -0.27
C GLU A 101 23.05 -8.19 -1.33
N MET A 102 22.18 -8.44 -2.33
CA MET A 102 22.52 -9.32 -3.45
C MET A 102 23.06 -8.57 -4.68
N ASN A 103 23.25 -7.24 -4.58
CA ASN A 103 23.83 -6.38 -5.65
C ASN A 103 23.12 -6.50 -6.99
N LEU A 104 21.77 -6.53 -7.00
CA LEU A 104 20.99 -6.74 -8.21
C LEU A 104 21.00 -5.53 -9.15
N ASN A 105 21.41 -4.34 -8.66
CA ASN A 105 21.50 -3.09 -9.43
C ASN A 105 20.19 -2.65 -10.10
N LEU A 106 19.05 -3.00 -9.50
CA LEU A 106 17.75 -2.48 -9.91
C LEU A 106 17.61 -1.02 -9.45
N ASP A 107 17.01 -0.19 -10.29
CA ASP A 107 16.76 1.21 -9.94
C ASP A 107 15.59 1.28 -8.94
N ASP A 108 15.83 1.93 -7.83
CA ASP A 108 14.81 2.25 -6.86
C ASP A 108 13.74 3.12 -7.52
N ILE A 109 12.47 2.77 -7.38
CA ILE A 109 11.34 3.47 -7.99
C ILE A 109 11.33 4.98 -7.65
N THR A 110 12.18 5.41 -6.71
CA THR A 110 12.13 6.75 -6.11
C THR A 110 13.46 7.47 -5.91
N VAL A 111 14.60 6.96 -6.36
CA VAL A 111 15.88 7.67 -6.11
C VAL A 111 16.60 8.01 -7.40
N SER A 112 16.33 9.22 -7.92
CA SER A 112 17.32 9.93 -8.72
C SER A 112 18.53 10.26 -7.83
N LYS A 113 19.71 9.91 -8.34
CA LYS A 113 21.06 10.18 -7.86
C LYS A 113 21.19 11.38 -6.91
N SER A 114 21.23 11.17 -5.61
CA SER A 114 22.09 11.87 -4.66
C SER A 114 21.77 11.49 -3.20
N LEU A 115 22.40 10.46 -2.68
CA LEU A 115 22.69 10.39 -1.24
C LEU A 115 23.83 9.40 -1.02
N LYS A 116 25.04 9.94 -1.03
CA LYS A 116 26.17 9.30 -0.33
C LYS A 116 25.82 9.29 1.16
N MET A 117 25.57 8.12 1.68
CA MET A 117 25.36 7.94 3.13
C MET A 117 26.64 8.32 3.89
N LYS A 118 26.61 9.42 4.61
CA LYS A 118 27.54 9.68 5.71
C LYS A 118 27.11 8.89 6.94
N GLY A 119 28.08 8.30 7.59
CA GLY A 119 28.01 7.27 8.60
C GLY A 119 26.94 7.47 9.70
N VAL A 120 26.33 6.39 10.07
CA VAL A 120 25.51 6.24 11.27
C VAL A 120 26.42 6.18 12.49
N SER A 121 26.30 7.19 13.33
CA SER A 121 26.89 7.22 14.66
C SER A 121 26.24 6.16 15.54
N LYS A 122 27.09 5.38 16.22
CA LYS A 122 26.69 4.43 17.27
C LYS A 122 26.18 5.20 18.48
N SER A 123 24.88 5.22 18.70
CA SER A 123 24.33 5.39 20.05
C SER A 123 23.07 4.55 20.15
N GLY A 124 23.22 3.42 20.83
CA GLY A 124 22.15 2.47 21.06
C GLY A 124 21.19 2.98 22.11
N THR A 125 19.98 3.33 21.70
CA THR A 125 18.84 3.32 22.60
C THR A 125 18.01 2.12 22.23
N ILE A 126 18.09 1.08 23.08
CA ILE A 126 17.23 -0.10 23.01
C ILE A 126 15.83 0.38 23.43
N ILE A 127 15.00 0.68 22.46
CA ILE A 127 13.56 0.78 22.70
C ILE A 127 13.06 -0.64 22.86
N LYS A 128 12.73 -1.06 24.08
CA LYS A 128 12.01 -2.29 24.38
C LYS A 128 10.64 -2.18 23.72
N TYR A 129 10.51 -2.78 22.54
CA TYR A 129 9.19 -3.09 22.00
C TYR A 129 8.60 -4.17 22.90
N GLN A 130 7.67 -3.79 23.78
CA GLN A 130 6.77 -4.75 24.38
C GLN A 130 6.02 -5.46 23.27
N ASN A 131 6.09 -6.80 23.29
CA ASN A 131 5.35 -7.68 22.40
C ASN A 131 3.86 -7.27 22.40
N TYR A 132 3.45 -6.52 21.40
CA TYR A 132 2.06 -6.48 21.00
C TYR A 132 1.83 -7.74 20.15
N GLN A 133 1.76 -8.88 20.82
CA GLN A 133 0.93 -9.97 20.34
C GLN A 133 -0.52 -9.53 20.59
N LYS A 134 -0.98 -8.60 19.78
CA LYS A 134 -2.40 -8.50 19.52
C LYS A 134 -2.70 -9.77 18.74
N GLU A 135 -3.42 -10.71 19.34
CA GLU A 135 -4.15 -11.71 18.57
C GLU A 135 -4.74 -10.96 17.39
N ILE A 136 -4.29 -11.33 16.18
CA ILE A 136 -4.99 -10.95 14.96
C ILE A 136 -6.34 -11.62 15.16
N THR A 137 -7.30 -10.87 15.68
CA THR A 137 -8.69 -11.27 15.61
C THR A 137 -8.91 -11.45 14.13
N LYS A 138 -8.91 -12.72 13.69
CA LYS A 138 -9.32 -13.11 12.34
C LYS A 138 -10.55 -12.28 12.06
N SER A 139 -10.51 -11.46 11.03
CA SER A 139 -11.72 -10.78 10.59
C SER A 139 -12.77 -11.89 10.46
N GLU A 140 -13.85 -11.80 11.23
CA GLU A 140 -14.93 -12.79 11.17
C GLU A 140 -15.56 -12.85 9.78
N VAL A 141 -15.16 -11.92 8.89
CA VAL A 141 -15.69 -11.76 7.55
C VAL A 141 -14.58 -11.97 6.52
N GLU A 142 -14.77 -12.95 5.65
CA GLU A 142 -13.93 -13.20 4.49
C GLU A 142 -14.64 -12.78 3.20
N PHE A 143 -13.85 -12.30 2.21
CA PHE A 143 -14.37 -11.99 0.88
C PHE A 143 -13.70 -12.82 -0.20
N ARG A 144 -14.47 -13.13 -1.26
CA ARG A 144 -14.00 -13.61 -2.56
C ARG A 144 -14.62 -12.77 -3.66
N ILE A 145 -13.89 -12.57 -4.74
CA ILE A 145 -14.35 -11.81 -5.90
C ILE A 145 -14.24 -12.63 -7.18
N VAL A 146 -15.16 -12.40 -8.10
CA VAL A 146 -15.01 -12.75 -9.50
C VAL A 146 -14.57 -11.49 -10.23
N LYS A 147 -13.33 -11.47 -10.71
CA LYS A 147 -12.78 -10.32 -11.47
C LYS A 147 -13.36 -10.31 -12.88
N ARG A 148 -13.45 -9.13 -13.47
CA ARG A 148 -13.78 -8.92 -14.88
C ARG A 148 -12.85 -7.88 -15.50
N ASP A 149 -12.84 -7.80 -16.80
CA ASP A 149 -12.13 -6.74 -17.51
C ASP A 149 -12.83 -5.39 -17.32
N PHE A 150 -12.01 -4.31 -17.29
CA PHE A 150 -12.51 -2.93 -17.28
C PHE A 150 -13.22 -2.60 -18.59
N GLN A 151 -14.52 -2.33 -18.50
CA GLN A 151 -15.34 -1.92 -19.60
C GLN A 151 -15.28 -0.40 -19.85
N LYS A 152 -15.89 0.07 -20.93
CA LYS A 152 -15.91 1.50 -21.26
C LYS A 152 -16.46 2.35 -20.11
N TYR A 153 -17.55 1.94 -19.48
CA TYR A 153 -18.16 2.70 -18.37
C TYR A 153 -17.28 2.79 -17.14
N ASP A 154 -16.41 1.81 -16.89
CA ASP A 154 -15.41 1.85 -15.81
C ASP A 154 -14.33 2.88 -16.13
N LYS A 155 -13.83 2.85 -17.38
CA LYS A 155 -12.83 3.82 -17.85
C LYS A 155 -13.38 5.24 -17.82
N ASP A 156 -14.64 5.41 -18.24
CA ASP A 156 -15.36 6.69 -18.21
C ASP A 156 -15.52 7.20 -16.75
N PHE A 157 -15.70 6.30 -15.77
CA PHE A 157 -15.75 6.66 -14.36
C PHE A 157 -14.39 7.12 -13.83
N TRP A 158 -13.36 6.29 -13.99
CA TRP A 158 -12.04 6.57 -13.43
C TRP A 158 -11.33 7.74 -14.11
N SER A 159 -11.57 7.95 -15.39
CA SER A 159 -11.01 9.09 -16.13
C SER A 159 -11.49 10.46 -15.62
N LYS A 160 -12.62 10.54 -14.91
CA LYS A 160 -13.06 11.78 -14.24
C LYS A 160 -12.06 12.30 -13.22
N GLY A 161 -11.42 11.40 -12.47
CA GLY A 161 -10.31 11.73 -11.58
C GLY A 161 -8.94 11.60 -12.25
N CYS A 162 -8.88 11.51 -13.59
CA CYS A 162 -7.68 11.29 -14.40
C CYS A 162 -6.96 9.98 -14.13
N ILE A 163 -7.60 9.02 -13.47
CA ILE A 163 -7.02 7.75 -13.06
C ILE A 163 -6.95 6.80 -14.25
N GLN A 164 -5.73 6.37 -14.59
CA GLN A 164 -5.45 5.44 -15.67
C GLN A 164 -5.50 3.98 -15.22
N LYS A 165 -5.59 3.06 -16.20
CA LYS A 165 -5.58 1.62 -15.92
C LYS A 165 -4.31 1.17 -15.19
N SER A 166 -3.15 1.70 -15.57
CA SER A 166 -1.87 1.43 -14.91
C SER A 166 -1.89 1.81 -13.42
N THR A 167 -2.55 2.91 -13.08
CA THR A 167 -2.72 3.34 -11.69
C THR A 167 -3.66 2.43 -10.93
N LEU A 168 -4.77 2.00 -11.55
CA LEU A 168 -5.66 1.00 -10.94
C LEU A 168 -4.93 -0.31 -10.64
N ASP A 169 -4.09 -0.77 -11.57
CA ASP A 169 -3.28 -1.97 -11.37
C ASP A 169 -2.26 -1.79 -10.25
N PHE A 170 -1.57 -0.65 -10.25
CA PHE A 170 -0.57 -0.33 -9.23
C PHE A 170 -1.15 -0.26 -7.80
N PHE A 171 -2.40 0.16 -7.67
CA PHE A 171 -3.12 0.20 -6.39
C PHE A 171 -4.00 -1.03 -6.14
N HIS A 172 -3.84 -2.11 -6.92
CA HIS A 172 -4.61 -3.37 -6.80
C HIS A 172 -6.13 -3.16 -6.79
N VAL A 173 -6.61 -2.32 -7.71
CA VAL A 173 -8.05 -2.07 -7.91
C VAL A 173 -8.56 -2.94 -9.04
N TYR A 174 -9.56 -3.77 -8.74
CA TYR A 174 -10.15 -4.70 -9.70
C TYR A 174 -11.56 -4.28 -10.07
N ALA A 175 -11.89 -4.33 -11.36
CA ALA A 175 -13.28 -4.38 -11.80
C ALA A 175 -13.84 -5.76 -11.44
N THR A 176 -14.96 -5.77 -10.71
CA THR A 176 -15.48 -6.98 -10.06
C THR A 176 -16.86 -7.30 -10.61
N GLU A 177 -17.06 -8.58 -10.98
CA GLU A 177 -18.36 -9.09 -11.43
C GLU A 177 -19.22 -9.50 -10.24
N GLU A 178 -18.65 -10.25 -9.31
CA GLU A 178 -19.35 -10.73 -8.12
C GLU A 178 -18.52 -10.56 -6.87
N VAL A 179 -19.18 -10.23 -5.76
CA VAL A 179 -18.61 -10.25 -4.42
C VAL A 179 -19.32 -11.31 -3.59
N TRP A 180 -18.54 -12.19 -3.01
CA TRP A 180 -18.97 -13.24 -2.12
C TRP A 180 -18.41 -13.00 -0.72
N MET A 181 -19.23 -13.22 0.29
CA MET A 181 -18.91 -13.00 1.70
C MET A 181 -19.14 -14.27 2.50
N ASN A 182 -18.21 -14.58 3.40
CA ASN A 182 -18.35 -15.63 4.41
C ASN A 182 -18.21 -15.01 5.81
N LYS A 183 -19.19 -15.25 6.65
CA LYS A 183 -19.22 -14.85 8.09
C LYS A 183 -19.06 -16.05 9.02
N GLY A 184 -18.49 -17.17 8.54
CA GLY A 184 -18.38 -18.42 9.28
C GLY A 184 -19.48 -19.43 8.95
N GLU A 185 -20.54 -19.04 8.24
CA GLU A 185 -21.68 -19.89 7.86
C GLU A 185 -21.66 -20.34 6.40
N GLY A 186 -20.54 -20.12 5.70
CA GLY A 186 -20.38 -20.41 4.30
C GLY A 186 -20.44 -19.17 3.38
N TRP A 187 -20.27 -19.39 2.09
CA TRP A 187 -20.12 -18.31 1.09
C TRP A 187 -21.48 -17.87 0.55
N ASN A 188 -21.81 -16.62 0.73
CA ASN A 188 -23.00 -15.99 0.19
C ASN A 188 -22.63 -14.90 -0.82
N LYS A 189 -23.26 -14.90 -1.99
CA LYS A 189 -23.13 -13.82 -2.97
C LYS A 189 -23.85 -12.59 -2.45
N VAL A 190 -23.11 -11.51 -2.24
CA VAL A 190 -23.66 -10.27 -1.64
C VAL A 190 -23.86 -9.15 -2.64
N TRP A 191 -22.98 -9.07 -3.67
CA TRP A 191 -23.11 -8.07 -4.72
C TRP A 191 -22.88 -8.69 -6.10
N ILE A 192 -23.63 -8.19 -7.08
CA ILE A 192 -23.48 -8.49 -8.51
C ILE A 192 -23.29 -7.15 -9.24
N ASN A 193 -22.35 -7.13 -10.14
CA ASN A 193 -22.05 -5.97 -10.98
C ASN A 193 -23.23 -5.64 -11.91
N SER A 194 -23.38 -4.35 -12.20
CA SER A 194 -24.20 -3.87 -13.30
C SER A 194 -23.57 -2.64 -13.93
N ARG A 195 -23.92 -2.35 -15.19
CA ARG A 195 -23.44 -1.13 -15.85
C ARG A 195 -23.88 0.15 -15.12
N LEU A 196 -25.05 0.13 -14.49
CA LEU A 196 -25.60 1.28 -13.76
C LEU A 196 -24.97 1.45 -12.37
N ASN A 197 -24.47 0.35 -11.80
CA ASN A 197 -23.82 0.36 -10.49
C ASN A 197 -22.62 -0.62 -10.48
N PRO A 198 -21.49 -0.24 -11.08
CA PRO A 198 -20.32 -1.07 -11.16
C PRO A 198 -19.70 -1.31 -9.77
N ILE A 199 -18.98 -2.42 -9.66
CA ILE A 199 -18.26 -2.78 -8.44
C ILE A 199 -16.77 -2.67 -8.69
N TYR A 200 -16.09 -1.97 -7.80
CA TYR A 200 -14.62 -1.92 -7.74
C TYR A 200 -14.13 -2.47 -6.42
N SER A 201 -13.17 -3.39 -6.46
CA SER A 201 -12.60 -4.03 -5.28
C SER A 201 -11.16 -3.59 -5.09
N TYR A 202 -10.87 -2.95 -3.96
CA TYR A 202 -9.54 -2.56 -3.52
C TYR A 202 -8.97 -3.72 -2.70
N TYR A 203 -7.87 -4.27 -3.13
CA TYR A 203 -7.25 -5.43 -2.49
C TYR A 203 -6.02 -5.02 -1.70
N PHE A 204 -5.96 -5.45 -0.45
CA PHE A 204 -4.84 -5.24 0.47
C PHE A 204 -4.08 -6.55 0.60
N GLU A 205 -3.01 -6.68 -0.19
CA GLU A 205 -2.26 -7.93 -0.34
C GLU A 205 -1.66 -8.43 0.99
N HIS A 206 -1.21 -7.50 1.84
CA HIS A 206 -0.54 -7.82 3.12
C HIS A 206 -1.48 -8.41 4.18
N THR A 207 -2.77 -8.14 4.10
CA THR A 207 -3.80 -8.65 5.03
C THR A 207 -4.75 -9.63 4.36
N ASN A 208 -4.72 -9.73 3.03
CA ASN A 208 -5.71 -10.43 2.22
C ASN A 208 -7.13 -9.86 2.42
N HIS A 209 -7.23 -8.58 2.70
CA HIS A 209 -8.50 -7.88 2.89
C HIS A 209 -8.97 -7.19 1.61
N PHE A 210 -10.27 -6.91 1.60
CA PHE A 210 -10.91 -6.17 0.52
C PHE A 210 -11.73 -5.01 1.05
N LYS A 211 -11.74 -3.92 0.27
CA LYS A 211 -12.71 -2.84 0.38
C LYS A 211 -13.42 -2.68 -0.96
N HIS A 212 -14.69 -3.00 -0.99
CA HIS A 212 -15.51 -2.94 -2.19
C HIS A 212 -16.25 -1.62 -2.26
N TYR A 213 -16.37 -1.08 -3.47
CA TYR A 213 -16.96 0.22 -3.74
C TYR A 213 -17.97 0.16 -4.87
N ARG A 214 -19.16 0.73 -4.63
CA ARG A 214 -20.23 0.93 -5.62
C ARG A 214 -20.52 2.43 -5.74
N PRO A 215 -19.98 3.13 -6.76
CA PRO A 215 -20.03 4.60 -6.84
C PRO A 215 -21.43 5.18 -6.96
N TYR A 216 -22.34 4.45 -7.58
CA TYR A 216 -23.68 4.93 -7.90
C TYR A 216 -24.77 4.31 -7.01
N GLU A 217 -24.39 3.72 -5.87
CA GLU A 217 -25.36 3.17 -4.93
C GLU A 217 -26.26 4.26 -4.38
N VAL A 218 -27.55 3.99 -4.38
CA VAL A 218 -28.60 4.86 -3.83
C VAL A 218 -29.15 4.28 -2.54
N ALA A 219 -29.82 5.10 -1.75
CA ALA A 219 -30.45 4.66 -0.53
C ALA A 219 -31.52 3.58 -0.83
N ASN A 220 -31.54 2.53 -0.01
CA ASN A 220 -32.60 1.53 -0.03
C ASN A 220 -33.91 2.10 0.55
N SER A 221 -34.95 1.29 0.61
CA SER A 221 -36.27 1.69 1.17
C SER A 221 -36.23 2.11 2.65
N LYS A 222 -35.15 1.78 3.38
CA LYS A 222 -34.93 2.18 4.79
C LYS A 222 -34.00 3.41 4.90
N GLY A 223 -33.53 3.97 3.78
CA GLY A 223 -32.62 5.09 3.76
C GLY A 223 -31.14 4.73 3.87
N ASP A 224 -30.77 3.44 3.95
CA ASP A 224 -29.40 3.00 4.05
C ASP A 224 -28.70 3.03 2.67
N ILE A 225 -27.48 3.53 2.62
CA ILE A 225 -26.66 3.57 1.42
C ILE A 225 -25.45 2.67 1.61
N TRP A 226 -25.41 1.55 0.90
CA TRP A 226 -24.36 0.55 1.03
C TRP A 226 -23.30 0.71 -0.09
N LYS A 227 -22.70 1.89 -0.16
CA LYS A 227 -21.60 2.17 -1.12
C LYS A 227 -20.34 1.38 -0.85
N TRP A 228 -20.14 0.98 0.40
CA TRP A 228 -18.92 0.33 0.85
C TRP A 228 -19.22 -0.98 1.56
N LEU A 229 -18.40 -1.99 1.27
CA LEU A 229 -18.38 -3.26 1.98
C LEU A 229 -16.91 -3.64 2.20
N SER A 230 -16.52 -3.96 3.45
CA SER A 230 -15.10 -4.10 3.77
C SER A 230 -14.89 -5.03 4.95
N ASN A 231 -13.77 -5.76 4.94
CA ASN A 231 -13.19 -6.43 6.10
C ASN A 231 -11.85 -5.81 6.51
N CYS A 232 -11.57 -4.60 6.04
CA CYS A 232 -10.34 -3.87 6.37
C CYS A 232 -10.31 -3.47 7.84
N ASN A 233 -9.11 -3.41 8.37
CA ASN A 233 -8.81 -2.96 9.72
C ASN A 233 -7.83 -1.77 9.71
N ILE A 234 -7.28 -1.43 10.87
CA ILE A 234 -6.40 -0.27 11.05
C ILE A 234 -5.05 -0.39 10.30
N ASP A 235 -4.63 -1.61 9.95
CA ASP A 235 -3.39 -1.85 9.22
C ASP A 235 -3.55 -1.68 7.70
N ASP A 236 -4.80 -1.65 7.20
CA ASP A 236 -5.14 -1.48 5.79
C ASP A 236 -5.14 -0.01 5.37
N ILE A 237 -3.96 0.59 5.33
CA ILE A 237 -3.80 1.98 4.91
C ILE A 237 -3.72 2.03 3.39
N GLN A 238 -4.70 2.70 2.78
CA GLN A 238 -4.83 2.82 1.32
C GLN A 238 -3.67 3.66 0.76
N GLY A 239 -2.91 3.11 -0.17
CA GLY A 239 -1.77 3.77 -0.80
C GLY A 239 -0.46 3.69 -0.01
N TYR A 240 -0.44 3.09 1.18
CA TYR A 240 0.75 3.03 2.02
C TYR A 240 1.90 2.26 1.38
N HIS A 241 1.61 1.12 0.74
CA HIS A 241 2.60 0.28 0.08
C HIS A 241 3.12 0.86 -1.24
N GLN A 242 2.46 1.88 -1.77
CA GLN A 242 2.86 2.65 -2.94
C GLN A 242 3.71 3.87 -2.60
N LEU A 243 3.92 4.14 -1.31
CA LEU A 243 4.76 5.26 -0.89
C LEU A 243 6.25 4.97 -1.08
N PRO A 244 7.05 5.97 -1.48
CA PRO A 244 8.50 5.87 -1.40
C PRO A 244 8.95 5.77 0.06
N LEU A 245 10.13 5.19 0.30
CA LEU A 245 10.71 5.11 1.65
C LEU A 245 10.89 6.46 2.31
N LYS A 246 11.20 7.50 1.53
CA LYS A 246 11.30 8.90 1.98
C LYS A 246 10.77 9.82 0.89
N GLY A 247 10.26 10.97 1.27
CA GLY A 247 9.77 11.95 0.33
C GLY A 247 9.70 13.36 0.94
N ASN A 248 9.45 14.34 0.07
CA ASN A 248 9.29 15.72 0.54
C ASN A 248 7.90 15.92 1.15
N THR A 249 6.85 15.57 0.41
CA THR A 249 5.46 15.81 0.83
C THR A 249 4.65 14.54 0.78
N LEU A 250 3.88 14.30 1.85
CA LEU A 250 2.85 13.28 1.96
C LEU A 250 1.50 13.95 2.21
N ILE A 251 0.48 13.54 1.48
CA ILE A 251 -0.89 14.02 1.66
C ILE A 251 -1.71 12.91 2.31
N LEU A 252 -2.30 13.22 3.47
CA LEU A 252 -3.31 12.39 4.10
C LEU A 252 -4.66 12.78 3.54
N THR A 253 -5.34 11.86 2.89
CA THR A 253 -6.69 12.08 2.31
C THR A 253 -7.68 11.03 2.78
N LYS A 254 -8.91 11.05 2.27
CA LYS A 254 -10.02 10.28 2.83
C LYS A 254 -10.27 8.95 2.15
N SER A 255 -9.94 8.79 0.87
CA SER A 255 -10.27 7.59 0.11
C SER A 255 -9.17 7.18 -0.88
N LEU A 256 -9.18 5.90 -1.30
CA LEU A 256 -8.22 5.44 -2.31
C LEU A 256 -8.43 6.12 -3.67
N LYS A 257 -9.65 6.51 -4.03
CA LYS A 257 -9.87 7.26 -5.28
C LYS A 257 -9.16 8.61 -5.26
N ASP A 258 -9.13 9.28 -4.09
CA ASP A 258 -8.40 10.54 -3.93
C ASP A 258 -6.89 10.32 -3.93
N VAL A 259 -6.43 9.25 -3.26
CA VAL A 259 -5.02 8.83 -3.30
C VAL A 259 -4.57 8.64 -4.74
N MET A 260 -5.34 7.91 -5.56
CA MET A 260 -5.01 7.65 -6.96
C MET A 260 -5.08 8.93 -7.81
N THR A 261 -6.07 9.79 -7.59
CA THR A 261 -6.15 11.11 -8.27
C THR A 261 -4.92 11.96 -7.97
N LEU A 262 -4.51 12.04 -6.69
CA LEU A 262 -3.32 12.78 -6.29
C LEU A 262 -2.03 12.15 -6.82
N TYR A 263 -1.98 10.81 -6.91
CA TYR A 263 -0.86 10.09 -7.52
C TYR A 263 -0.68 10.45 -9.00
N GLU A 264 -1.76 10.51 -9.79
CA GLU A 264 -1.73 10.95 -11.20
C GLU A 264 -1.23 12.40 -11.35
N LEU A 265 -1.43 13.22 -10.35
CA LEU A 265 -0.91 14.59 -10.28
C LEU A 265 0.53 14.69 -9.76
N GLY A 266 1.17 13.55 -9.46
CA GLY A 266 2.55 13.48 -9.00
C GLY A 266 2.74 13.68 -7.48
N PHE A 267 1.69 13.52 -6.68
CA PHE A 267 1.81 13.60 -5.23
C PHE A 267 1.92 12.22 -4.57
N ASN A 268 2.58 12.15 -3.42
CA ASN A 268 2.44 11.00 -2.51
C ASN A 268 1.20 11.21 -1.66
N ALA A 269 0.32 10.24 -1.61
CA ALA A 269 -0.89 10.32 -0.80
C ALA A 269 -1.24 8.97 -0.19
N ILE A 270 -1.89 9.01 0.97
CA ILE A 270 -2.49 7.83 1.62
C ILE A 270 -3.86 8.18 2.20
N SER A 271 -4.64 7.14 2.48
CA SER A 271 -5.88 7.24 3.23
C SER A 271 -5.97 6.10 4.24
N PHE A 272 -6.41 6.39 5.47
CA PHE A 272 -6.74 5.36 6.45
C PHE A 272 -7.99 4.60 6.02
N HIS A 273 -8.18 3.38 6.54
CA HIS A 273 -9.23 2.47 6.08
C HIS A 273 -10.66 3.02 6.29
N ALA A 274 -10.86 3.85 7.30
CA ALA A 274 -12.15 4.49 7.58
C ALA A 274 -11.98 5.90 8.14
N GLU A 275 -13.03 6.70 8.02
CA GLU A 275 -13.12 8.04 8.57
C GLU A 275 -13.24 8.00 10.09
N GLY A 276 -12.56 8.91 10.78
CA GLY A 276 -12.60 9.04 12.24
C GLY A 276 -11.80 7.98 13.01
N VAL A 277 -11.03 7.16 12.32
CA VAL A 277 -10.13 6.19 12.95
C VAL A 277 -9.02 6.92 13.69
N ASN A 278 -8.79 6.52 14.95
CA ASN A 278 -7.61 6.93 15.67
C ASN A 278 -6.39 6.26 15.04
N VAL A 279 -5.61 7.04 14.30
CA VAL A 279 -4.37 6.56 13.69
C VAL A 279 -3.41 6.15 14.79
N PRO A 280 -2.82 4.94 14.73
CA PRO A 280 -1.80 4.55 15.69
C PRO A 280 -0.67 5.57 15.71
N LYS A 281 -0.27 5.97 16.91
CA LYS A 281 0.77 6.98 17.09
C LYS A 281 2.07 6.58 16.40
N GLU A 282 2.46 5.33 16.54
CA GLU A 282 3.65 4.75 15.93
C GLU A 282 3.63 4.87 14.40
N ARG A 283 2.46 4.67 13.79
CA ARG A 283 2.30 4.80 12.33
C ARG A 283 2.44 6.25 11.87
N MET A 284 1.87 7.19 12.61
CA MET A 284 2.03 8.62 12.31
C MET A 284 3.46 9.08 12.51
N GLU A 285 4.13 8.66 13.58
CA GLU A 285 5.54 8.98 13.84
C GLU A 285 6.45 8.42 12.73
N GLU A 286 6.18 7.21 12.26
CA GLU A 286 6.86 6.63 11.10
C GLU A 286 6.69 7.52 9.86
N LEU A 287 5.46 7.88 9.50
CA LEU A 287 5.18 8.73 8.33
C LEU A 287 5.86 10.10 8.44
N LEU A 288 5.82 10.71 9.62
CA LEU A 288 6.50 11.98 9.91
C LEU A 288 8.03 11.86 9.82
N SER A 289 8.59 10.69 10.09
CA SER A 289 10.02 10.42 9.91
C SER A 289 10.44 10.23 8.46
N ARG A 290 9.52 9.78 7.60
CA ARG A 290 9.75 9.52 6.17
C ARG A 290 9.56 10.75 5.29
N PHE A 291 8.67 11.66 5.67
CA PHE A 291 8.30 12.82 4.87
C PHE A 291 8.59 14.13 5.60
N THR A 292 9.22 15.07 4.89
CA THR A 292 9.53 16.39 5.44
C THR A 292 8.26 17.19 5.75
N ASN A 293 7.24 17.07 4.92
CA ASN A 293 5.97 17.73 5.06
C ASN A 293 4.83 16.70 4.99
N VAL A 294 4.09 16.57 6.08
CA VAL A 294 2.83 15.79 6.09
C VAL A 294 1.68 16.77 6.16
N ILE A 295 0.71 16.64 5.29
CA ILE A 295 -0.39 17.58 5.11
C ILE A 295 -1.69 16.82 5.07
N CYS A 296 -2.69 17.27 5.82
CA CYS A 296 -4.03 16.73 5.79
C CYS A 296 -4.89 17.46 4.76
N TYR A 297 -5.47 16.70 3.83
CA TYR A 297 -6.41 17.20 2.83
C TYR A 297 -7.64 16.27 2.81
N TYR A 298 -8.63 16.63 3.61
CA TYR A 298 -9.88 15.90 3.80
C TYR A 298 -11.05 16.61 3.12
N ASP A 299 -12.20 15.93 3.11
CA ASP A 299 -13.44 16.45 2.54
C ASP A 299 -13.79 17.83 3.11
N ASN A 300 -14.44 18.66 2.28
CA ASN A 300 -14.88 19.99 2.68
C ASN A 300 -16.26 20.00 3.39
N ASP A 301 -16.68 18.86 3.95
CA ASP A 301 -17.87 18.79 4.80
C ASP A 301 -17.49 18.87 6.31
N GLU A 302 -18.51 18.99 7.17
CA GLU A 302 -18.28 19.14 8.61
C GLU A 302 -17.52 17.97 9.23
N ALA A 303 -17.79 16.74 8.79
CA ALA A 303 -17.10 15.55 9.26
C ALA A 303 -15.62 15.57 8.86
N GLY A 304 -15.31 15.90 7.61
CA GLY A 304 -13.96 16.05 7.11
C GLY A 304 -13.17 17.16 7.83
N LYS A 305 -13.81 18.32 8.06
CA LYS A 305 -13.22 19.42 8.83
C LYS A 305 -12.93 19.02 10.28
N LEU A 306 -13.84 18.31 10.95
CA LEU A 306 -13.64 17.85 12.32
C LEU A 306 -12.51 16.82 12.41
N ASN A 307 -12.46 15.85 11.48
CA ASN A 307 -11.45 14.80 11.48
C ASN A 307 -10.07 15.35 11.11
N SER A 308 -9.98 16.28 10.13
CA SER A 308 -8.73 16.96 9.83
C SER A 308 -8.21 17.73 11.06
N HIS A 309 -9.08 18.42 11.79
CA HIS A 309 -8.67 19.15 12.99
C HIS A 309 -8.12 18.22 14.09
N LYS A 310 -8.71 17.05 14.32
CA LYS A 310 -8.22 16.06 15.29
C LYS A 310 -6.80 15.60 14.95
N ILE A 311 -6.56 15.22 13.69
CA ILE A 311 -5.24 14.75 13.25
C ILE A 311 -4.23 15.87 13.32
N THR A 312 -4.56 17.08 12.85
CA THR A 312 -3.62 18.20 12.79
C THR A 312 -3.22 18.67 14.16
N LYS A 313 -4.16 18.75 15.10
CA LYS A 313 -3.87 19.15 16.50
C LYS A 313 -2.97 18.12 17.20
N GLY A 314 -3.20 16.82 16.95
CA GLY A 314 -2.44 15.74 17.59
C GLY A 314 -0.97 15.67 17.14
N TYR A 315 -0.68 16.05 15.89
CA TYR A 315 0.64 15.87 15.27
C TYR A 315 1.28 17.17 14.75
N ASN A 316 0.67 18.31 15.00
CA ASN A 316 1.14 19.64 14.55
C ASN A 316 1.42 19.69 13.03
N ILE A 317 0.55 19.10 12.22
CA ILE A 317 0.63 19.10 10.77
C ILE A 317 -0.35 20.11 10.17
N ARG A 318 -0.05 20.63 8.98
CA ARG A 318 -0.94 21.55 8.27
C ARG A 318 -2.16 20.80 7.71
N HIS A 319 -3.26 21.52 7.54
CA HIS A 319 -4.41 21.05 6.79
C HIS A 319 -4.96 22.13 5.87
N PHE A 320 -5.66 21.69 4.84
CA PHE A 320 -6.51 22.52 4.01
C PHE A 320 -7.59 21.65 3.37
N ASN A 321 -8.63 22.29 2.83
CA ASN A 321 -9.75 21.66 2.15
C ASN A 321 -9.97 22.37 0.83
N ASN A 322 -10.89 21.87 -0.01
CA ASN A 322 -11.41 22.60 -1.14
C ASN A 322 -12.00 23.95 -0.69
N PRO A 323 -12.01 24.96 -1.55
CA PRO A 323 -12.63 26.25 -1.22
C PRO A 323 -14.07 26.09 -0.72
N ASP A 324 -14.44 26.89 0.27
CA ASP A 324 -15.79 26.85 0.82
C ASP A 324 -16.84 27.21 -0.24
N GLY A 325 -18.03 26.63 -0.12
CA GLY A 325 -19.15 26.84 -1.02
C GLY A 325 -19.14 25.95 -2.28
N LEU A 326 -18.09 25.17 -2.51
CA LEU A 326 -18.06 24.19 -3.59
C LEU A 326 -18.84 22.91 -3.22
N LYS A 327 -19.45 22.28 -4.25
CA LYS A 327 -20.08 20.96 -4.12
C LYS A 327 -19.05 19.83 -4.10
N GLU A 328 -17.92 20.08 -4.71
CA GLU A 328 -16.80 19.15 -4.84
C GLU A 328 -16.12 19.01 -3.47
N LYS A 329 -16.30 17.83 -2.86
CA LYS A 329 -15.86 17.59 -1.49
C LYS A 329 -14.40 17.16 -1.40
N ASP A 330 -13.94 16.36 -2.34
CA ASP A 330 -12.67 15.66 -2.32
C ASP A 330 -11.83 15.92 -3.59
N ALA A 331 -10.65 15.30 -3.68
CA ALA A 331 -9.73 15.46 -4.80
C ALA A 331 -10.34 14.96 -6.12
N PHE A 332 -10.97 13.80 -6.09
CA PHE A 332 -11.57 13.18 -7.27
C PHE A 332 -12.69 14.05 -7.84
N ASP A 333 -13.58 14.52 -6.98
CA ASP A 333 -14.70 15.39 -7.39
C ASP A 333 -14.19 16.74 -7.93
N TYR A 334 -13.17 17.32 -7.28
CA TYR A 334 -12.58 18.58 -7.72
C TYR A 334 -11.95 18.45 -9.12
N VAL A 335 -11.14 17.41 -9.33
CA VAL A 335 -10.53 17.16 -10.65
C VAL A 335 -11.58 16.85 -11.70
N SER A 336 -12.62 16.11 -11.33
CA SER A 336 -13.75 15.82 -12.25
C SER A 336 -14.44 17.06 -12.76
N SER A 337 -14.58 18.08 -11.93
CA SER A 337 -15.31 19.33 -12.27
C SER A 337 -14.42 20.40 -12.89
N PHE A 338 -13.19 20.56 -12.38
CA PHE A 338 -12.31 21.68 -12.74
C PHE A 338 -11.04 21.27 -13.49
N GLY A 339 -10.75 19.98 -13.55
CA GLY A 339 -9.58 19.42 -14.23
C GLY A 339 -8.29 19.45 -13.40
N GLN A 340 -7.28 18.73 -13.91
CA GLN A 340 -5.96 18.56 -13.25
C GLN A 340 -5.26 19.90 -12.98
N ARG A 341 -5.31 20.82 -13.95
CA ARG A 341 -4.62 22.10 -13.84
C ARG A 341 -5.13 22.93 -12.67
N ALA A 342 -6.45 22.99 -12.50
CA ALA A 342 -7.06 23.72 -11.38
C ALA A 342 -6.64 23.12 -10.02
N MET A 343 -6.56 21.79 -9.91
CA MET A 343 -6.09 21.11 -8.70
C MET A 343 -4.63 21.43 -8.40
N LEU A 344 -3.76 21.38 -9.42
CA LEU A 344 -2.36 21.76 -9.27
C LEU A 344 -2.20 23.21 -8.83
N ASP A 345 -2.99 24.13 -9.38
CA ASP A 345 -2.94 25.54 -9.01
C ASP A 345 -3.49 25.78 -7.59
N LEU A 346 -4.52 25.03 -7.16
CA LEU A 346 -5.00 25.02 -5.77
C LEU A 346 -3.88 24.59 -4.82
N PHE A 347 -3.19 23.48 -5.10
CA PHE A 347 -2.10 22.99 -4.25
C PHE A 347 -0.92 23.97 -4.23
N LYS A 348 -0.53 24.54 -5.38
CA LYS A 348 0.50 25.59 -5.46
C LYS A 348 0.16 26.80 -4.61
N SER A 349 -1.10 27.24 -4.58
CA SER A 349 -1.53 28.36 -3.73
C SER A 349 -1.34 28.11 -2.26
N LYS A 350 -1.18 26.82 -1.86
CA LYS A 350 -0.87 26.38 -0.49
C LYS A 350 0.62 26.03 -0.30
N ASN A 351 1.48 26.36 -1.25
CA ASN A 351 2.91 26.00 -1.28
C ASN A 351 3.13 24.48 -1.24
N ILE A 352 2.30 23.73 -1.95
CA ILE A 352 2.39 22.27 -2.10
C ILE A 352 2.66 21.97 -3.56
N TYR A 353 3.77 21.30 -3.84
CA TYR A 353 4.23 21.02 -5.19
C TYR A 353 4.29 19.52 -5.43
N PRO A 354 3.97 19.05 -6.63
CA PRO A 354 4.14 17.66 -7.00
C PRO A 354 5.62 17.29 -6.98
N LYS A 355 5.92 16.00 -7.01
CA LYS A 355 7.27 15.52 -7.25
C LYS A 355 7.82 16.18 -8.52
N PRO A 356 9.10 16.59 -8.57
CA PRO A 356 9.71 16.99 -9.82
C PRO A 356 9.48 15.87 -10.85
N ASN A 357 9.00 16.21 -12.03
CA ASN A 357 8.95 15.26 -13.14
C ASN A 357 10.40 14.83 -13.43
N THR A 358 10.80 13.70 -12.87
CA THR A 358 11.98 12.99 -13.36
C THR A 358 11.52 12.41 -14.68
N GLY A 359 11.76 13.20 -15.76
CA GLY A 359 11.29 12.88 -17.09
C GLY A 359 11.59 11.42 -17.44
N VAL A 360 10.53 10.66 -17.56
CA VAL A 360 10.48 9.45 -18.37
C VAL A 360 9.40 9.77 -19.41
N ASN A 361 9.89 10.30 -20.56
CA ASN A 361 9.13 10.24 -21.80
C ASN A 361 9.13 8.81 -22.31
#